data_e9cd5575218f18adedc29deb91d0a14f
#
_entry.id   e9cd5575218f18adedc29deb91d0a14f
#
_cell.length_a   1.000
_cell.length_b   1.000
_cell.length_c   1.000
_cell.angle_alpha   90.00
_cell.angle_beta   90.00
_cell.angle_gamma   90.00
#
_symmetry.space_group_name_H-M   'P 1'
#
loop_
_entity.id
_entity.type
_entity.pdbx_description
1 polymer ?
#
loop_
_entity_poly.entity_id
_entity_poly.type
_entity_poly.pdbx_seq_one_letter_code
_entity_poly.pdbx_strand_id
1 'polypeptide(L)'
;MRKSIYLIIAILFLPICAIAQDTTEKKNIKTMIMGQFGYSPTPQLSYGAMLGQTINGLGWYINGRSNYQEFKHARQSCDELGMIGNELPFYSGNTHTTHLTIHAGFMMNILEQYIVKEFNTFGFYIGGGYGRRELLAETTTGEWIKYAPTSHNGFSGNLGLYGSLWGVTLNLGVNTINFKYVDLEVGIGYMF
;
A
#
# COMPACT_ATOMS: atom_id res chain seq x y z
N MET A 1 10.85 21.14 -7.92
CA MET A 1 10.02 19.93 -7.85
C MET A 1 10.14 18.98 -9.05
N ARG A 2 10.12 19.44 -10.31
CA ARG A 2 10.23 18.52 -11.49
C ARG A 2 11.55 17.71 -11.54
N LYS A 3 12.69 18.29 -11.19
CA LYS A 3 14.00 17.58 -11.23
C LYS A 3 14.12 16.45 -10.20
N SER A 4 13.46 16.56 -9.05
CA SER A 4 13.47 15.52 -8.00
C SER A 4 12.67 14.27 -8.40
N ILE A 5 11.61 14.43 -9.21
CA ILE A 5 10.80 13.31 -9.70
C ILE A 5 11.62 12.45 -10.68
N TYR A 6 12.39 13.06 -11.56
CA TYR A 6 13.25 12.30 -12.49
C TYR A 6 14.37 11.55 -11.78
N LEU A 7 14.90 12.10 -10.69
CA LEU A 7 15.91 11.43 -9.88
C LEU A 7 15.34 10.17 -9.20
N ILE A 8 14.13 10.26 -8.64
CA ILE A 8 13.43 9.12 -8.02
C ILE A 8 13.11 8.05 -9.05
N ILE A 9 12.63 8.44 -10.23
CA ILE A 9 12.38 7.52 -11.34
C ILE A 9 13.70 6.85 -11.80
N ALA A 10 14.78 7.60 -11.94
CA ALA A 10 16.08 7.06 -12.33
C ALA A 10 16.62 6.06 -11.30
N ILE A 11 16.48 6.35 -10.00
CA ILE A 11 16.91 5.44 -8.91
C ILE A 11 16.06 4.15 -8.89
N LEU A 12 14.77 4.22 -9.21
CA LEU A 12 13.90 3.05 -9.31
C LEU A 12 14.20 2.17 -10.53
N PHE A 13 14.71 2.77 -11.63
CA PHE A 13 15.05 2.03 -12.85
C PHE A 13 16.50 1.54 -12.90
N LEU A 14 17.43 2.09 -12.11
CA LEU A 14 18.82 1.66 -12.06
C LEU A 14 19.00 0.15 -11.82
N PRO A 15 18.33 -0.50 -10.85
CA PRO A 15 18.46 -1.94 -10.66
C PRO A 15 17.93 -2.76 -11.83
N ILE A 16 16.96 -2.28 -12.58
CA ILE A 16 16.41 -2.97 -13.75
C ILE A 16 17.44 -3.01 -14.89
N CYS A 17 18.18 -1.93 -15.08
CA CYS A 17 19.24 -1.88 -16.10
C CYS A 17 20.48 -2.71 -15.73
N ALA A 18 20.83 -2.80 -14.44
CA ALA A 18 21.97 -3.61 -13.97
C ALA A 18 21.73 -5.12 -14.14
N ILE A 19 20.47 -5.58 -14.02
CA ILE A 19 20.09 -6.99 -14.19
C ILE A 19 20.11 -7.40 -15.69
N ALA A 20 20.03 -6.45 -16.62
CA ALA A 20 19.95 -6.73 -18.04
C ALA A 20 21.29 -7.07 -18.71
N GLN A 21 22.43 -6.91 -18.03
CA GLN A 21 23.76 -7.04 -18.64
C GLN A 21 24.36 -8.45 -18.60
N ASP A 22 23.80 -9.40 -17.85
CA ASP A 22 24.36 -10.76 -17.78
C ASP A 22 23.56 -11.73 -18.66
N THR A 23 24.09 -12.09 -19.82
CA THR A 23 23.36 -12.79 -20.88
C THR A 23 23.58 -14.30 -20.94
N THR A 24 24.34 -14.90 -20.03
CA THR A 24 24.77 -16.31 -20.12
C THR A 24 24.19 -17.26 -19.08
N GLU A 25 23.64 -16.78 -17.97
CA GLU A 25 22.98 -17.65 -16.99
C GLU A 25 21.47 -17.76 -17.24
N LYS A 26 20.92 -18.97 -17.03
CA LYS A 26 19.47 -19.22 -17.08
C LYS A 26 18.79 -18.37 -16.01
N LYS A 27 18.18 -17.26 -16.42
CA LYS A 27 17.51 -16.32 -15.52
C LYS A 27 16.34 -17.02 -14.83
N ASN A 28 16.36 -17.09 -13.51
CA ASN A 28 15.22 -17.55 -12.74
C ASN A 28 14.26 -16.35 -12.56
N ILE A 29 13.20 -16.34 -13.35
CA ILE A 29 12.16 -15.31 -13.31
C ILE A 29 10.97 -15.88 -12.56
N LYS A 30 10.54 -15.19 -11.53
CA LYS A 30 9.32 -15.52 -10.78
C LYS A 30 8.37 -14.33 -10.81
N THR A 31 7.13 -14.59 -11.13
CA THR A 31 6.05 -13.59 -11.13
C THR A 31 5.08 -13.90 -10.01
N MET A 32 4.68 -12.90 -9.25
CA MET A 32 3.76 -13.00 -8.12
C MET A 32 2.50 -12.19 -8.37
N ILE A 33 1.35 -12.79 -8.12
CA ILE A 33 0.04 -12.12 -8.13
C ILE A 33 -0.65 -12.43 -6.81
N MET A 34 -1.08 -11.39 -6.09
CA MET A 34 -1.70 -11.55 -4.78
C MET A 34 -2.92 -10.65 -4.63
N GLY A 35 -3.96 -11.18 -3.98
CA GLY A 35 -5.00 -10.38 -3.35
C GLY A 35 -4.51 -9.89 -2.00
N GLN A 36 -4.81 -8.65 -1.65
CA GLN A 36 -4.38 -8.02 -0.41
C GLN A 36 -5.55 -7.47 0.39
N PHE A 37 -5.43 -7.55 1.71
CA PHE A 37 -6.35 -7.02 2.68
C PHE A 37 -5.58 -6.13 3.65
N GLY A 38 -6.14 -4.96 3.95
CA GLY A 38 -5.59 -4.06 4.94
C GLY A 38 -6.56 -3.91 6.10
N TYR A 39 -6.02 -3.90 7.33
CA TYR A 39 -6.77 -3.67 8.56
C TYR A 39 -6.15 -2.53 9.35
N SER A 40 -6.98 -1.62 9.80
CA SER A 40 -6.60 -0.49 10.64
C SER A 40 -7.26 -0.58 12.00
N PRO A 41 -6.62 -0.05 13.08
CA PRO A 41 -7.23 0.06 14.41
C PRO A 41 -8.53 0.87 14.45
N THR A 42 -8.71 1.83 13.57
CA THR A 42 -10.03 2.39 13.28
C THR A 42 -10.69 1.47 12.26
N PRO A 43 -11.73 0.71 12.63
CA PRO A 43 -12.17 -0.47 11.90
C PRO A 43 -12.56 -0.14 10.46
N GLN A 44 -11.59 -0.32 9.59
CA GLN A 44 -11.78 -0.17 8.16
C GLN A 44 -10.96 -1.22 7.43
N LEU A 45 -11.66 -2.02 6.65
CA LEU A 45 -11.07 -2.97 5.73
C LEU A 45 -10.78 -2.28 4.40
N SER A 46 -9.61 -2.54 3.86
CA SER A 46 -9.25 -2.20 2.48
C SER A 46 -8.88 -3.47 1.73
N TYR A 47 -9.16 -3.48 0.44
CA TYR A 47 -8.92 -4.62 -0.44
C TYR A 47 -8.12 -4.15 -1.65
N GLY A 48 -7.33 -5.05 -2.20
CA GLY A 48 -6.52 -4.70 -3.35
C GLY A 48 -5.74 -5.86 -3.93
N ALA A 49 -4.74 -5.52 -4.71
CA ALA A 49 -3.88 -6.48 -5.36
C ALA A 49 -2.42 -6.02 -5.35
N MET A 50 -1.52 -6.99 -5.38
CA MET A 50 -0.10 -6.79 -5.56
C MET A 50 0.37 -7.64 -6.74
N LEU A 51 1.14 -7.03 -7.61
CA LEU A 51 1.88 -7.69 -8.68
C LEU A 51 3.36 -7.49 -8.43
N GLY A 52 4.14 -8.53 -8.58
CA GLY A 52 5.59 -8.46 -8.42
C GLY A 52 6.31 -9.41 -9.36
N GLN A 53 7.57 -9.11 -9.64
CA GLN A 53 8.43 -9.96 -10.43
C GLN A 53 9.85 -9.91 -9.85
N THR A 54 10.46 -11.06 -9.69
CA THR A 54 11.87 -11.19 -9.34
C THR A 54 12.64 -11.89 -10.45
N ILE A 55 13.89 -11.46 -10.63
CA ILE A 55 14.88 -12.06 -11.53
C ILE A 55 16.09 -12.39 -10.66
N ASN A 56 16.42 -13.67 -10.53
CA ASN A 56 17.48 -14.14 -9.65
C ASN A 56 17.34 -13.61 -8.20
N GLY A 57 16.10 -13.60 -7.69
CA GLY A 57 15.78 -13.19 -6.34
C GLY A 57 15.63 -11.69 -6.08
N LEU A 58 15.94 -10.84 -7.04
CA LEU A 58 15.79 -9.39 -6.94
C LEU A 58 14.70 -8.90 -7.89
N GLY A 59 13.88 -7.95 -7.46
CA GLY A 59 12.81 -7.50 -8.33
C GLY A 59 12.03 -6.29 -7.83
N TRP A 60 10.89 -6.10 -8.44
CA TRP A 60 9.98 -4.98 -8.21
C TRP A 60 8.57 -5.48 -7.90
N TYR A 61 7.79 -4.62 -7.30
CA TYR A 61 6.36 -4.83 -7.16
C TYR A 61 5.60 -3.52 -7.32
N ILE A 62 4.33 -3.66 -7.64
CA ILE A 62 3.30 -2.64 -7.53
C ILE A 62 2.16 -3.18 -6.69
N ASN A 63 1.55 -2.32 -5.89
CA ASN A 63 0.47 -2.67 -4.99
C ASN A 63 -0.55 -1.53 -4.97
N GLY A 64 -1.83 -1.88 -4.93
CA GLY A 64 -2.89 -0.90 -4.78
C GLY A 64 -4.02 -1.46 -3.94
N ARG A 65 -4.51 -0.68 -2.98
CA ARG A 65 -5.63 -1.05 -2.10
C ARG A 65 -6.62 0.10 -1.95
N SER A 66 -7.89 -0.22 -1.86
CA SER A 66 -8.97 0.72 -1.61
C SER A 66 -10.06 0.05 -0.77
N ASN A 67 -10.86 0.84 -0.08
CA ASN A 67 -12.10 0.35 0.53
C ASN A 67 -13.32 0.48 -0.38
N TYR A 68 -13.10 0.90 -1.63
CA TYR A 68 -14.13 1.06 -2.68
C TYR A 68 -15.31 1.98 -2.30
N GLN A 69 -15.12 2.82 -1.29
CA GLN A 69 -16.11 3.83 -0.93
C GLN A 69 -16.00 5.04 -1.86
N GLU A 70 -17.13 5.67 -2.17
CA GLU A 70 -17.16 6.89 -2.97
C GLU A 70 -16.33 8.00 -2.33
N PHE A 71 -15.60 8.74 -3.16
CA PHE A 71 -14.92 9.95 -2.72
C PHE A 71 -15.94 11.09 -2.61
N LYS A 72 -16.32 11.42 -1.37
CA LYS A 72 -17.17 12.57 -1.11
C LYS A 72 -16.32 13.83 -0.96
N HIS A 73 -16.84 14.95 -1.46
CA HIS A 73 -16.16 16.22 -1.32
C HIS A 73 -16.58 16.93 -0.03
N ALA A 74 -15.60 17.18 0.84
CA ALA A 74 -15.80 18.04 2.00
C ALA A 74 -15.33 19.46 1.66
N ARG A 75 -16.21 20.44 1.86
CA ARG A 75 -15.89 21.86 1.68
C ARG A 75 -15.14 22.46 2.87
N GLN A 76 -15.33 21.90 4.05
CA GLN A 76 -14.76 22.36 5.31
C GLN A 76 -14.07 21.22 6.04
N SER A 77 -13.15 21.56 6.93
CA SER A 77 -12.50 20.63 7.86
C SER A 77 -12.71 21.08 9.30
N CYS A 78 -12.79 20.13 10.21
CA CYS A 78 -12.85 20.37 11.66
C CYS A 78 -11.76 19.57 12.37
N ASP A 79 -11.30 20.10 13.49
CA ASP A 79 -10.24 19.48 14.32
C ASP A 79 -10.84 18.64 15.46
N GLU A 80 -12.09 18.90 15.86
CA GLU A 80 -12.77 18.20 16.94
C GLU A 80 -14.16 17.76 16.53
N LEU A 81 -14.39 16.44 16.49
CA LEU A 81 -15.73 15.87 16.25
C LEU A 81 -16.70 16.19 17.41
N GLY A 82 -16.18 16.33 18.64
CA GLY A 82 -16.98 16.70 19.82
C GLY A 82 -17.55 18.11 19.75
N MET A 83 -16.84 19.07 19.16
CA MET A 83 -17.36 20.43 18.94
C MET A 83 -18.51 20.44 17.92
N ILE A 84 -18.47 19.60 16.90
CA ILE A 84 -19.58 19.44 15.97
C ILE A 84 -20.80 18.89 16.69
N GLY A 85 -20.62 17.99 17.68
CA GLY A 85 -21.70 17.38 18.44
C GLY A 85 -22.27 18.26 19.57
N ASN A 86 -21.47 19.11 20.20
CA ASN A 86 -21.88 19.86 21.38
C ASN A 86 -22.25 21.34 21.11
N GLU A 87 -21.64 21.96 20.13
CA GLU A 87 -21.89 23.38 19.84
C GLU A 87 -22.68 23.63 18.56
N LEU A 88 -22.66 22.68 17.65
CA LEU A 88 -23.41 22.77 16.39
C LEU A 88 -24.39 21.61 16.31
N PRO A 89 -25.68 21.85 16.27
CA PRO A 89 -26.69 20.79 16.06
C PRO A 89 -26.61 20.17 14.66
N PHE A 90 -25.43 20.10 14.07
CA PHE A 90 -25.22 19.81 12.66
C PHE A 90 -24.62 18.43 12.37
N TYR A 91 -24.21 17.66 13.37
CA TYR A 91 -23.73 16.30 13.14
C TYR A 91 -24.90 15.32 13.09
N SER A 92 -25.07 14.63 11.96
CA SER A 92 -26.16 13.67 11.76
C SER A 92 -25.92 12.32 12.44
N GLY A 93 -24.71 12.05 12.92
CA GLY A 93 -24.28 10.75 13.44
C GLY A 93 -23.64 9.84 12.38
N ASN A 94 -23.69 10.23 11.10
CA ASN A 94 -23.15 9.44 10.01
C ASN A 94 -21.68 9.80 9.73
N THR A 95 -20.85 8.77 9.57
CA THR A 95 -19.46 8.94 9.13
C THR A 95 -19.20 8.17 7.85
N HIS A 96 -18.27 8.68 7.05
CA HIS A 96 -17.83 8.05 5.83
C HIS A 96 -16.31 8.09 5.74
N THR A 97 -15.70 6.94 5.58
CA THR A 97 -14.25 6.86 5.48
C THR A 97 -13.83 6.34 4.11
N THR A 98 -12.96 7.06 3.43
CA THR A 98 -12.34 6.62 2.18
C THR A 98 -10.89 6.25 2.43
N HIS A 99 -10.44 5.18 1.79
CA HIS A 99 -9.07 4.71 1.83
C HIS A 99 -8.60 4.31 0.43
N LEU A 100 -7.43 4.83 0.05
CA LEU A 100 -6.73 4.48 -1.17
C LEU A 100 -5.23 4.51 -0.91
N THR A 101 -4.52 3.46 -1.28
CA THR A 101 -3.06 3.43 -1.30
C THR A 101 -2.56 2.83 -2.60
N ILE A 102 -1.50 3.39 -3.16
CA ILE A 102 -0.81 2.87 -4.34
C ILE A 102 0.69 2.96 -4.05
N HIS A 103 1.38 1.83 -4.19
CA HIS A 103 2.82 1.71 -3.95
C HIS A 103 3.52 1.07 -5.12
N ALA A 104 4.79 1.42 -5.28
CA ALA A 104 5.74 0.69 -6.08
C ALA A 104 7.05 0.58 -5.28
N GLY A 105 7.77 -0.51 -5.46
CA GLY A 105 8.97 -0.72 -4.68
C GLY A 105 9.80 -1.89 -5.14
N PHE A 106 10.70 -2.23 -4.28
CA PHE A 106 11.66 -3.30 -4.44
C PHE A 106 11.23 -4.53 -3.64
N MET A 107 11.47 -5.70 -4.18
CA MET A 107 11.31 -6.98 -3.50
C MET A 107 12.56 -7.85 -3.65
N MET A 108 12.86 -8.59 -2.61
CA MET A 108 14.00 -9.47 -2.57
C MET A 108 13.63 -10.82 -1.99
N ASN A 109 14.00 -11.87 -2.70
CA ASN A 109 13.84 -13.24 -2.26
C ASN A 109 15.13 -13.74 -1.62
N ILE A 110 15.12 -13.86 -0.30
CA ILE A 110 16.32 -14.23 0.47
C ILE A 110 16.69 -15.71 0.25
N LEU A 111 15.69 -16.59 0.22
CA LEU A 111 15.98 -18.02 0.08
C LEU A 111 16.52 -18.39 -1.30
N GLU A 112 16.14 -17.66 -2.34
CA GLU A 112 16.62 -17.91 -3.69
C GLU A 112 18.12 -17.57 -3.84
N GLN A 113 18.62 -16.62 -3.08
CA GLN A 113 20.04 -16.27 -3.08
C GLN A 113 20.92 -17.26 -2.30
N TYR A 114 20.33 -17.98 -1.34
CA TYR A 114 21.10 -18.85 -0.44
C TYR A 114 20.73 -20.34 -0.57
N ILE A 115 19.53 -20.68 -1.02
CA ILE A 115 19.03 -22.05 -1.05
C ILE A 115 18.22 -22.28 -2.33
N VAL A 116 18.84 -22.91 -3.32
CA VAL A 116 18.18 -23.26 -4.59
C VAL A 116 17.17 -24.42 -4.37
N LYS A 117 15.94 -24.10 -4.02
CA LYS A 117 14.80 -25.01 -4.13
C LYS A 117 13.67 -24.30 -4.88
N GLU A 118 13.28 -24.87 -6.00
CA GLU A 118 12.43 -24.27 -7.04
C GLU A 118 11.04 -23.77 -6.56
N PHE A 119 10.53 -24.22 -5.41
CA PHE A 119 9.15 -23.99 -5.02
C PHE A 119 8.96 -23.25 -3.68
N ASN A 120 10.02 -23.07 -2.91
CA ASN A 120 9.92 -22.42 -1.61
C ASN A 120 10.69 -21.12 -1.64
N THR A 121 10.00 -20.03 -1.44
CA THR A 121 10.62 -18.71 -1.39
C THR A 121 10.25 -18.02 -0.08
N PHE A 122 11.19 -17.23 0.42
CA PHE A 122 10.97 -16.30 1.52
C PHE A 122 11.71 -15.00 1.22
N GLY A 123 11.03 -13.90 1.38
CA GLY A 123 11.60 -12.59 1.05
C GLY A 123 10.91 -11.45 1.76
N PHE A 124 11.36 -10.27 1.42
CA PHE A 124 10.76 -9.01 1.89
C PHE A 124 10.50 -8.08 0.70
N TYR A 125 9.63 -7.11 0.95
CA TYR A 125 9.37 -6.00 0.05
C TYR A 125 9.36 -4.70 0.83
N ILE A 126 9.80 -3.64 0.16
CA ILE A 126 9.79 -2.27 0.67
C ILE A 126 9.49 -1.31 -0.47
N GLY A 127 8.65 -0.34 -0.23
CA GLY A 127 8.30 0.63 -1.26
C GLY A 127 7.65 1.88 -0.72
N GLY A 128 7.30 2.72 -1.68
CA GLY A 128 6.66 3.99 -1.42
C GLY A 128 5.69 4.36 -2.52
N GLY A 129 4.86 5.33 -2.22
CA GLY A 129 3.85 5.77 -3.16
C GLY A 129 2.95 6.86 -2.58
N TYR A 130 1.70 6.78 -2.93
CA TYR A 130 0.68 7.73 -2.47
C TYR A 130 -0.38 7.01 -1.65
N GLY A 131 -0.78 7.64 -0.55
CA GLY A 131 -1.88 7.20 0.29
C GLY A 131 -2.84 8.34 0.58
N ARG A 132 -4.13 8.02 0.60
CA ARG A 132 -5.21 8.91 1.01
C ARG A 132 -6.16 8.16 1.92
N ARG A 133 -6.36 8.70 3.12
CA ARG A 133 -7.39 8.27 4.05
C ARG A 133 -8.11 9.50 4.55
N GLU A 134 -9.42 9.55 4.36
CA GLU A 134 -10.24 10.67 4.82
C GLU A 134 -11.43 10.14 5.62
N LEU A 135 -11.59 10.68 6.82
CA LEU A 135 -12.80 10.51 7.61
C LEU A 135 -13.67 11.76 7.45
N LEU A 136 -14.87 11.55 6.98
CA LEU A 136 -15.88 12.60 6.78
C LEU A 136 -17.04 12.36 7.74
N ALA A 137 -17.56 13.44 8.30
CA ALA A 137 -18.77 13.47 9.11
C ALA A 137 -19.88 14.21 8.34
N GLU A 138 -21.07 13.65 8.34
CA GLU A 138 -22.24 14.28 7.72
C GLU A 138 -22.90 15.25 8.67
N THR A 139 -23.27 16.42 8.17
CA THR A 139 -24.06 17.41 8.91
C THR A 139 -25.55 17.10 8.77
N THR A 140 -26.39 17.67 9.64
CA THR A 140 -27.85 17.56 9.53
C THR A 140 -28.40 18.23 8.26
N THR A 141 -27.61 19.06 7.60
CA THR A 141 -27.94 19.66 6.29
C THR A 141 -27.52 18.80 5.11
N GLY A 142 -26.91 17.62 5.35
CA GLY A 142 -26.43 16.71 4.30
C GLY A 142 -25.07 17.09 3.71
N GLU A 143 -24.39 18.08 4.27
CA GLU A 143 -23.02 18.44 3.87
C GLU A 143 -22.00 17.55 4.57
N TRP A 144 -20.87 17.28 3.90
CA TRP A 144 -19.78 16.50 4.45
C TRP A 144 -18.65 17.40 4.93
N ILE A 145 -18.21 17.20 6.18
CA ILE A 145 -17.09 17.90 6.80
C ILE A 145 -15.96 16.90 7.04
N LYS A 146 -14.73 17.29 6.68
CA LYS A 146 -13.54 16.47 6.87
C LYS A 146 -13.03 16.57 8.30
N TYR A 147 -12.84 15.43 8.96
CA TYR A 147 -12.19 15.37 10.26
C TYR A 147 -10.67 15.30 10.08
N ALA A 148 -10.01 16.41 10.32
CA ALA A 148 -8.59 16.61 10.03
C ALA A 148 -7.64 15.70 10.82
N PRO A 149 -7.83 15.43 12.13
CA PRO A 149 -6.90 14.63 12.92
C PRO A 149 -6.70 13.20 12.43
N THR A 150 -7.71 12.61 11.80
CA THR A 150 -7.66 11.23 11.28
C THR A 150 -7.61 11.15 9.76
N SER A 151 -7.60 12.31 9.09
CA SER A 151 -7.55 12.38 7.63
C SER A 151 -6.11 12.67 7.19
N HIS A 152 -5.53 11.75 6.46
CA HIS A 152 -4.15 11.82 5.99
C HIS A 152 -4.09 11.58 4.49
N ASN A 153 -3.31 12.41 3.80
CA ASN A 153 -3.02 12.23 2.38
C ASN A 153 -1.57 12.61 2.09
N GLY A 154 -0.96 11.95 1.13
CA GLY A 154 0.40 12.24 0.70
C GLY A 154 1.28 11.02 0.59
N PHE A 155 2.52 11.11 1.03
CA PHE A 155 3.45 10.00 0.96
C PHE A 155 2.92 8.79 1.74
N SER A 156 2.99 7.62 1.10
CA SER A 156 2.70 6.34 1.74
C SER A 156 3.89 5.41 1.54
N GLY A 157 4.27 4.73 2.61
CA GLY A 157 5.32 3.71 2.57
C GLY A 157 4.77 2.38 3.01
N ASN A 158 5.27 1.29 2.43
CA ASN A 158 4.96 -0.05 2.91
C ASN A 158 6.20 -0.92 2.99
N LEU A 159 6.16 -1.87 3.92
CA LEU A 159 7.20 -2.83 4.19
C LEU A 159 6.55 -4.14 4.63
N GLY A 160 7.03 -5.26 4.14
CA GLY A 160 6.53 -6.55 4.58
C GLY A 160 7.41 -7.72 4.20
N LEU A 161 6.97 -8.88 4.67
CA LEU A 161 7.56 -10.19 4.39
C LEU A 161 6.59 -10.99 3.52
N TYR A 162 7.12 -11.86 2.70
CA TYR A 162 6.33 -12.83 1.95
C TYR A 162 7.01 -14.19 1.96
N GLY A 163 6.20 -15.22 1.90
CA GLY A 163 6.67 -16.60 1.76
C GLY A 163 5.80 -17.37 0.78
N SER A 164 6.43 -18.21 -0.04
CA SER A 164 5.73 -19.09 -0.98
C SER A 164 6.08 -20.54 -0.70
N LEU A 165 5.06 -21.40 -0.71
CA LEU A 165 5.14 -22.84 -0.62
C LEU A 165 4.32 -23.42 -1.76
N TRP A 166 4.98 -24.20 -2.65
CA TRP A 166 4.35 -24.80 -3.85
C TRP A 166 3.59 -23.77 -4.72
N GLY A 167 4.12 -22.56 -4.79
CA GLY A 167 3.49 -21.46 -5.51
C GLY A 167 2.45 -20.67 -4.72
N VAL A 168 1.81 -21.22 -3.69
CA VAL A 168 0.91 -20.45 -2.81
C VAL A 168 1.74 -19.49 -1.99
N THR A 169 1.46 -18.20 -2.12
CA THR A 169 2.21 -17.12 -1.50
C THR A 169 1.35 -16.40 -0.48
N LEU A 170 1.92 -16.17 0.70
CA LEU A 170 1.34 -15.35 1.75
C LEU A 170 2.24 -14.15 2.00
N ASN A 171 1.67 -12.99 2.32
CA ASN A 171 2.42 -11.86 2.82
C ASN A 171 1.83 -11.28 4.10
N LEU A 172 2.70 -10.66 4.87
CA LEU A 172 2.37 -9.85 6.04
C LEU A 172 3.20 -8.58 6.00
N GLY A 173 2.55 -7.44 6.11
CA GLY A 173 3.22 -6.15 6.02
C GLY A 173 2.55 -5.07 6.84
N VAL A 174 3.20 -3.92 6.80
CA VAL A 174 2.74 -2.68 7.43
C VAL A 174 2.79 -1.60 6.37
N ASN A 175 1.73 -0.80 6.33
CA ASN A 175 1.63 0.38 5.51
C ASN A 175 1.49 1.62 6.39
N THR A 176 2.06 2.73 5.95
CA THR A 176 1.94 4.02 6.63
C THR A 176 1.61 5.14 5.65
N ILE A 177 0.79 6.11 6.08
CA ILE A 177 0.52 7.34 5.34
C ILE A 177 1.07 8.51 6.16
N ASN A 178 2.02 9.26 5.58
CA ASN A 178 2.73 10.39 6.22
C ASN A 178 3.36 10.04 7.57
N PHE A 179 3.67 8.75 7.83
CA PHE A 179 4.17 8.25 9.12
C PHE A 179 3.25 8.55 10.33
N LYS A 180 2.00 8.90 10.07
CA LYS A 180 0.98 9.23 11.10
C LYS A 180 -0.11 8.18 11.20
N TYR A 181 -0.45 7.59 10.08
CA TYR A 181 -1.43 6.51 10.01
C TYR A 181 -0.73 5.22 9.65
N VAL A 182 -1.07 4.15 10.35
CA VAL A 182 -0.49 2.81 10.16
C VAL A 182 -1.60 1.79 10.01
N ASP A 183 -1.50 0.90 9.03
CA ASP A 183 -2.35 -0.27 8.90
C ASP A 183 -1.52 -1.54 8.69
N LEU A 184 -2.12 -2.67 9.04
CA LEU A 184 -1.59 -3.99 8.77
C LEU A 184 -2.05 -4.44 7.39
N GLU A 185 -1.17 -5.13 6.68
CA GLU A 185 -1.39 -5.68 5.35
C GLU A 185 -1.19 -7.18 5.37
N VAL A 186 -2.18 -7.92 4.88
CA VAL A 186 -2.11 -9.37 4.72
C VAL A 186 -2.52 -9.72 3.30
N GLY A 187 -1.84 -10.67 2.67
CA GLY A 187 -2.21 -11.09 1.33
C GLY A 187 -2.04 -12.57 1.11
N ILE A 188 -2.79 -13.05 0.13
CA ILE A 188 -2.70 -14.40 -0.39
C ILE A 188 -2.67 -14.38 -1.90
N GLY A 189 -1.84 -15.21 -2.51
CA GLY A 189 -1.68 -15.25 -3.95
C GLY A 189 -0.89 -16.44 -4.45
N TYR A 190 -0.33 -16.27 -5.62
CA TYR A 190 0.43 -17.30 -6.29
C TYR A 190 1.70 -16.73 -6.93
N MET A 191 2.79 -17.50 -6.85
CA MET A 191 4.07 -17.20 -7.48
C MET A 191 4.40 -18.32 -8.46
N PHE A 192 4.73 -17.98 -9.69
CA PHE A 192 5.04 -18.90 -10.79
C PHE A 192 6.24 -18.43 -11.59
#